data_362a3637408d87d6a8d93565233ee7d8
#
_entry.id   362a3637408d87d6a8d93565233ee7d8
#
_cell.length_a   1.000
_cell.length_b   1.000
_cell.length_c   1.000
_cell.angle_alpha   90.00
_cell.angle_beta   90.00
_cell.angle_gamma   90.00
#
_symmetry.space_group_name_H-M   'P 1'
#
loop_
_entity.id
_entity.type
_entity.pdbx_description
1 polymer ?
#
loop_
_entity_poly.entity_id
_entity_poly.type
_entity_poly.pdbx_seq_one_letter_code
_entity_poly.pdbx_strand_id
1 'polypeptide(L)'
;VLAIFAVAGALMLGTAPAYAGGGGGGSSSSYTCKGGDIPSGTYKNVTISGPCTVAAGSVITITGNVIVNKGAMLDAQSAPATITIAQNVTALPGAFLGLGCQPPSYTGNSAHPCAVDPEGHSSISVGGNLTTAGTSTVMLNGITVARNVTLAGGNGGPIPWSVKNNKIGGNVTAIGVNASWFGVLFNEIGKNVVLSHIALDDHDPGAPGVYIVRNKIGQNLICSNLTVLGVAGVTGYGNAISGKTLGQCAGI
;
A
#
# COMPACT_ATOMS: atom_id res chain seq x y z
N VAL A 1 -6.49 -52.56 11.31
CA VAL A 1 -7.72 -52.09 11.92
C VAL A 1 -7.73 -50.56 11.75
N LEU A 2 -8.50 -50.09 10.77
CA LEU A 2 -8.62 -48.68 10.41
C LEU A 2 -9.89 -48.15 11.09
N ALA A 3 -9.79 -47.18 11.98
CA ALA A 3 -10.93 -46.52 12.59
C ALA A 3 -11.24 -45.22 11.81
N ILE A 4 -12.39 -45.20 11.17
CA ILE A 4 -12.93 -44.02 10.46
C ILE A 4 -13.76 -43.23 11.48
N PHE A 5 -13.34 -42.00 11.81
CA PHE A 5 -14.15 -41.04 12.55
C PHE A 5 -14.94 -40.18 11.56
N ALA A 6 -16.25 -40.36 11.55
CA ALA A 6 -17.19 -39.48 10.85
C ALA A 6 -17.45 -38.26 11.73
N VAL A 7 -17.06 -37.06 11.27
CA VAL A 7 -17.44 -35.79 11.88
C VAL A 7 -18.70 -35.28 11.17
N ALA A 8 -19.81 -35.29 11.87
CA ALA A 8 -21.05 -34.64 11.41
C ALA A 8 -20.94 -33.12 11.57
N GLY A 9 -20.79 -32.41 10.46
CA GLY A 9 -20.83 -30.96 10.41
C GLY A 9 -22.28 -30.46 10.37
N ALA A 10 -22.72 -29.74 11.39
CA ALA A 10 -24.00 -29.03 11.38
C ALA A 10 -23.91 -27.81 10.46
N LEU A 11 -24.68 -27.80 9.36
CA LEU A 11 -24.88 -26.60 8.54
C LEU A 11 -25.73 -25.58 9.35
N MET A 12 -25.12 -24.53 9.80
CA MET A 12 -25.83 -23.32 10.25
C MET A 12 -26.18 -22.49 9.01
N LEU A 13 -27.44 -22.53 8.63
CA LEU A 13 -28.01 -21.59 7.65
C LEU A 13 -28.13 -20.22 8.29
N GLY A 14 -27.09 -19.39 8.10
CA GLY A 14 -27.13 -17.99 8.46
C GLY A 14 -28.02 -17.23 7.48
N THR A 15 -29.12 -16.65 7.95
CA THR A 15 -29.96 -15.73 7.20
C THR A 15 -29.16 -14.46 6.91
N ALA A 16 -28.86 -14.21 5.64
CA ALA A 16 -28.26 -12.94 5.20
C ALA A 16 -29.25 -11.80 5.48
N PRO A 17 -28.82 -10.67 6.05
CA PRO A 17 -29.68 -9.50 6.18
C PRO A 17 -29.96 -8.95 4.79
N ALA A 18 -31.26 -8.78 4.49
CA ALA A 18 -31.72 -8.14 3.27
C ALA A 18 -31.24 -6.68 3.25
N TYR A 19 -30.37 -6.32 2.31
CA TYR A 19 -30.02 -4.95 2.03
C TYR A 19 -31.22 -4.23 1.41
N ALA A 20 -31.89 -3.38 2.17
CA ALA A 20 -32.87 -2.45 1.64
C ALA A 20 -32.15 -1.40 0.79
N GLY A 21 -32.27 -1.50 -0.53
CA GLY A 21 -31.81 -0.49 -1.47
C GLY A 21 -32.63 0.79 -1.32
N GLY A 22 -32.13 1.72 -0.51
CA GLY A 22 -32.66 3.10 -0.41
C GLY A 22 -31.93 4.00 -1.39
N GLY A 23 -32.46 4.19 -2.60
CA GLY A 23 -32.04 5.26 -3.50
C GLY A 23 -32.51 6.61 -2.95
N GLY A 24 -31.66 7.32 -2.28
CA GLY A 24 -31.85 8.71 -1.87
C GLY A 24 -30.53 9.44 -2.04
N GLY A 25 -30.50 10.53 -2.81
CA GLY A 25 -29.37 11.44 -2.96
C GLY A 25 -29.03 12.15 -1.65
N GLY A 26 -28.67 11.37 -0.63
CA GLY A 26 -28.23 11.86 0.67
C GLY A 26 -26.78 12.28 0.61
N SER A 27 -26.46 13.44 1.14
CA SER A 27 -25.09 13.88 1.39
C SER A 27 -24.36 12.80 2.19
N SER A 28 -23.28 12.22 1.60
CA SER A 28 -22.48 11.18 2.25
C SER A 28 -21.91 11.72 3.57
N SER A 29 -22.16 11.03 4.67
CA SER A 29 -21.59 11.37 5.99
C SER A 29 -20.13 10.94 6.08
N SER A 30 -19.37 11.56 6.98
CA SER A 30 -18.04 11.08 7.34
C SER A 30 -18.16 9.84 8.22
N TYR A 31 -17.20 8.91 8.05
CA TYR A 31 -17.13 7.66 8.80
C TYR A 31 -15.85 7.59 9.62
N THR A 32 -15.96 7.11 10.84
CA THR A 32 -14.79 6.84 11.70
C THR A 32 -14.76 5.35 12.03
N CYS A 33 -13.73 4.68 11.52
CA CYS A 33 -13.43 3.28 11.86
C CYS A 33 -12.60 3.22 13.14
N LYS A 34 -13.10 2.52 14.15
CA LYS A 34 -12.41 2.28 15.43
C LYS A 34 -11.84 0.85 15.53
N GLY A 35 -12.12 0.00 14.56
CA GLY A 35 -11.68 -1.38 14.45
C GLY A 35 -12.65 -2.21 13.61
N GLY A 36 -12.15 -3.32 13.04
CA GLY A 36 -12.90 -4.20 12.16
C GLY A 36 -13.05 -3.68 10.72
N ASP A 37 -13.98 -4.24 9.98
CA ASP A 37 -14.14 -3.93 8.57
C ASP A 37 -14.82 -2.58 8.33
N ILE A 38 -14.30 -1.84 7.36
CA ILE A 38 -14.97 -0.66 6.82
C ILE A 38 -16.09 -1.15 5.90
N PRO A 39 -17.36 -0.86 6.20
CA PRO A 39 -18.48 -1.33 5.38
C PRO A 39 -18.44 -0.77 3.96
N SER A 40 -18.95 -1.54 2.98
CA SER A 40 -19.20 -1.02 1.64
C SER A 40 -20.14 0.18 1.69
N GLY A 41 -19.86 1.21 0.89
CA GLY A 41 -20.70 2.41 0.89
C GLY A 41 -20.00 3.65 0.36
N THR A 42 -20.70 4.77 0.45
CA THR A 42 -20.20 6.09 0.04
C THR A 42 -20.06 7.00 1.26
N TYR A 43 -18.87 7.54 1.45
CA TYR A 43 -18.49 8.38 2.58
C TYR A 43 -17.97 9.73 2.10
N LYS A 44 -18.20 10.80 2.87
CA LYS A 44 -17.56 12.10 2.63
C LYS A 44 -16.06 12.03 2.96
N ASN A 45 -15.73 11.60 4.18
CA ASN A 45 -14.37 11.34 4.62
C ASN A 45 -14.35 10.05 5.45
N VAL A 46 -13.19 9.40 5.51
CA VAL A 46 -12.96 8.24 6.39
C VAL A 46 -11.79 8.55 7.31
N THR A 47 -12.01 8.38 8.61
CA THR A 47 -10.97 8.48 9.64
C THR A 47 -10.74 7.11 10.26
N ILE A 48 -9.50 6.64 10.27
CA ILE A 48 -9.08 5.38 10.87
C ILE A 48 -8.51 5.71 12.25
N SER A 49 -9.09 5.14 13.29
CA SER A 49 -8.70 5.41 14.69
C SER A 49 -8.36 4.14 15.47
N GLY A 50 -8.38 2.99 14.84
CA GLY A 50 -8.04 1.68 15.39
C GLY A 50 -7.56 0.73 14.31
N PRO A 51 -7.52 -0.59 14.59
CA PRO A 51 -7.17 -1.61 13.61
C PRO A 51 -8.36 -1.85 12.66
N CYS A 52 -8.31 -1.22 11.49
CA CYS A 52 -9.36 -1.28 10.49
C CYS A 52 -8.90 -2.09 9.28
N THR A 53 -9.81 -2.92 8.77
CA THR A 53 -9.63 -3.80 7.63
C THR A 53 -10.67 -3.51 6.55
N VAL A 54 -10.52 -4.16 5.40
CA VAL A 54 -11.51 -4.13 4.32
C VAL A 54 -11.81 -5.57 3.94
N ALA A 55 -13.08 -5.95 3.96
CA ALA A 55 -13.50 -7.31 3.60
C ALA A 55 -13.39 -7.54 2.08
N ALA A 56 -13.22 -8.82 1.68
CA ALA A 56 -13.20 -9.21 0.28
C ALA A 56 -14.50 -8.81 -0.44
N GLY A 57 -14.38 -8.29 -1.65
CA GLY A 57 -15.49 -7.82 -2.47
C GLY A 57 -16.10 -6.49 -2.02
N SER A 58 -15.54 -5.82 -1.02
CA SER A 58 -16.03 -4.50 -0.60
C SER A 58 -15.91 -3.46 -1.71
N VAL A 59 -16.94 -2.61 -1.82
CA VAL A 59 -16.97 -1.45 -2.72
C VAL A 59 -17.14 -0.18 -1.88
N ILE A 60 -16.08 0.62 -1.81
CA ILE A 60 -16.01 1.81 -0.94
C ILE A 60 -15.70 3.04 -1.80
N THR A 61 -16.55 4.04 -1.72
CA THR A 61 -16.33 5.34 -2.37
C THR A 61 -16.19 6.44 -1.33
N ILE A 62 -15.09 7.19 -1.37
CA ILE A 62 -14.80 8.28 -0.46
C ILE A 62 -14.66 9.57 -1.30
N THR A 63 -15.60 10.50 -1.17
CA THR A 63 -15.62 11.73 -1.98
C THR A 63 -14.64 12.79 -1.48
N GLY A 64 -14.09 12.62 -0.29
CA GLY A 64 -13.09 13.46 0.34
C GLY A 64 -11.80 12.72 0.65
N ASN A 65 -11.35 12.82 1.89
CA ASN A 65 -10.06 12.35 2.35
C ASN A 65 -10.14 11.08 3.21
N VAL A 66 -9.05 10.33 3.23
CA VAL A 66 -8.78 9.29 4.23
C VAL A 66 -7.67 9.77 5.16
N ILE A 67 -7.89 9.66 6.47
CA ILE A 67 -6.89 9.96 7.49
C ILE A 67 -6.69 8.72 8.35
N VAL A 68 -5.46 8.19 8.41
CA VAL A 68 -5.06 7.14 9.34
C VAL A 68 -4.38 7.81 10.52
N ASN A 69 -5.04 7.81 11.66
CA ASN A 69 -4.58 8.48 12.87
C ASN A 69 -3.31 7.85 13.44
N LYS A 70 -2.66 8.58 14.34
CA LYS A 70 -1.46 8.13 15.04
C LYS A 70 -1.67 6.74 15.65
N GLY A 71 -0.79 5.79 15.31
CA GLY A 71 -0.82 4.42 15.82
C GLY A 71 -1.98 3.55 15.32
N ALA A 72 -2.86 4.08 14.45
CA ALA A 72 -3.95 3.31 13.87
C ALA A 72 -3.45 2.44 12.68
N MET A 73 -4.25 1.46 12.29
CA MET A 73 -3.95 0.57 11.17
C MET A 73 -5.06 0.62 10.13
N LEU A 74 -4.68 0.84 8.88
CA LEU A 74 -5.53 0.57 7.71
C LEU A 74 -4.93 -0.58 6.92
N ASP A 75 -5.58 -1.74 6.98
CA ASP A 75 -5.27 -2.91 6.16
C ASP A 75 -6.32 -3.06 5.04
N ALA A 76 -5.99 -2.54 3.88
CA ALA A 76 -6.72 -2.73 2.63
C ALA A 76 -5.86 -3.48 1.61
N GLN A 77 -4.95 -4.35 2.08
CA GLN A 77 -4.07 -5.20 1.26
C GLN A 77 -4.29 -6.70 1.49
N SER A 78 -4.99 -7.08 2.54
CA SER A 78 -5.21 -8.50 2.86
C SER A 78 -6.36 -9.12 2.06
N ALA A 79 -7.28 -8.31 1.54
CA ALA A 79 -8.46 -8.77 0.79
C ALA A 79 -8.67 -7.97 -0.50
N PRO A 80 -9.12 -8.61 -1.60
CA PRO A 80 -9.44 -7.90 -2.83
C PRO A 80 -10.67 -7.01 -2.64
N ALA A 81 -10.52 -5.72 -2.96
CA ALA A 81 -11.59 -4.74 -2.81
C ALA A 81 -11.50 -3.63 -3.87
N THR A 82 -12.61 -2.93 -4.09
CA THR A 82 -12.67 -1.74 -4.93
C THR A 82 -12.82 -0.50 -4.04
N ILE A 83 -11.82 0.39 -4.06
CA ILE A 83 -11.80 1.59 -3.22
C ILE A 83 -11.49 2.81 -4.08
N THR A 84 -12.40 3.77 -4.09
CA THR A 84 -12.20 5.06 -4.78
C THR A 84 -12.13 6.19 -3.76
N ILE A 85 -11.01 6.90 -3.71
CA ILE A 85 -10.77 8.06 -2.84
C ILE A 85 -10.57 9.27 -3.74
N ALA A 86 -11.52 10.21 -3.73
CA ALA A 86 -11.48 11.34 -4.65
C ALA A 86 -10.38 12.37 -4.31
N GLN A 87 -9.97 12.46 -3.06
CA GLN A 87 -8.95 13.41 -2.62
C GLN A 87 -7.70 12.71 -2.07
N ASN A 88 -7.29 13.03 -0.85
CA ASN A 88 -5.99 12.62 -0.33
C ASN A 88 -6.09 11.46 0.66
N VAL A 89 -4.99 10.72 0.77
CA VAL A 89 -4.74 9.77 1.87
C VAL A 89 -3.61 10.36 2.71
N THR A 90 -3.82 10.43 4.03
CA THR A 90 -2.79 10.88 4.99
C THR A 90 -2.66 9.86 6.11
N ALA A 91 -1.45 9.37 6.36
CA ALA A 91 -1.16 8.52 7.51
C ALA A 91 -0.20 9.23 8.48
N LEU A 92 -0.57 9.23 9.76
CA LEU A 92 0.09 9.95 10.84
C LEU A 92 1.11 9.06 11.59
N PRO A 93 1.94 9.63 12.49
CA PRO A 93 3.00 8.89 13.14
C PRO A 93 2.58 7.58 13.81
N GLY A 94 3.37 6.53 13.60
CA GLY A 94 3.11 5.18 14.11
C GLY A 94 1.98 4.42 13.42
N ALA A 95 1.29 5.03 12.44
CA ALA A 95 0.26 4.34 11.68
C ALA A 95 0.83 3.23 10.79
N PHE A 96 0.04 2.19 10.56
CA PHE A 96 0.25 1.21 9.50
C PHE A 96 -0.67 1.56 8.31
N LEU A 97 -0.11 1.60 7.12
CA LEU A 97 -0.86 1.83 5.87
C LEU A 97 -0.57 0.73 4.86
N GLY A 98 -1.50 -0.20 4.67
CA GLY A 98 -1.48 -1.23 3.64
C GLY A 98 -2.60 -1.01 2.63
N LEU A 99 -2.27 -0.76 1.37
CA LEU A 99 -3.23 -0.55 0.29
C LEU A 99 -2.94 -1.46 -0.89
N GLY A 100 -3.94 -2.24 -1.29
CA GLY A 100 -3.95 -3.05 -2.49
C GLY A 100 -3.18 -4.36 -2.39
N CYS A 101 -3.67 -5.33 -3.12
CA CYS A 101 -3.06 -6.64 -3.31
C CYS A 101 -3.36 -7.16 -4.72
N GLN A 102 -2.40 -7.90 -5.29
CA GLN A 102 -2.50 -8.45 -6.64
C GLN A 102 -1.69 -9.74 -6.72
N PRO A 103 -2.17 -10.79 -7.40
CA PRO A 103 -1.39 -12.01 -7.60
C PRO A 103 -0.31 -11.84 -8.68
N PRO A 104 0.78 -12.64 -8.65
CA PRO A 104 1.78 -12.67 -9.70
C PRO A 104 1.21 -13.03 -11.09
N SER A 105 0.17 -13.84 -11.14
CA SER A 105 -0.57 -14.19 -12.37
C SER A 105 -1.18 -12.96 -13.06
N TYR A 106 -1.63 -11.98 -12.29
CA TYR A 106 -2.21 -10.74 -12.78
C TYR A 106 -1.13 -9.73 -13.22
N THR A 107 -0.04 -9.62 -12.47
CA THR A 107 0.98 -8.58 -12.69
C THR A 107 2.12 -9.04 -13.63
N GLY A 108 2.31 -10.34 -13.81
CA GLY A 108 3.45 -10.90 -14.55
C GLY A 108 4.80 -10.67 -13.87
N ASN A 109 4.80 -10.34 -12.58
CA ASN A 109 6.02 -10.10 -11.81
C ASN A 109 5.83 -10.51 -10.33
N SER A 110 6.85 -10.24 -9.50
CA SER A 110 6.73 -10.37 -8.06
C SER A 110 5.67 -9.39 -7.54
N ALA A 111 4.54 -9.90 -7.10
CA ALA A 111 3.42 -9.12 -6.59
C ALA A 111 3.23 -9.32 -5.08
N HIS A 112 2.17 -8.76 -4.54
CA HIS A 112 1.71 -8.97 -3.17
C HIS A 112 0.31 -9.58 -3.23
N PRO A 113 0.16 -10.92 -3.17
CA PRO A 113 -1.15 -11.57 -3.23
C PRO A 113 -2.04 -11.16 -2.06
N CYS A 114 -3.35 -11.15 -2.28
CA CYS A 114 -4.30 -10.96 -1.20
C CYS A 114 -4.26 -12.16 -0.23
N ALA A 115 -4.22 -11.91 1.07
CA ALA A 115 -4.09 -12.99 2.05
C ALA A 115 -5.33 -13.90 2.12
N VAL A 116 -6.53 -13.33 1.93
CA VAL A 116 -7.80 -14.08 2.02
C VAL A 116 -8.27 -14.64 0.67
N ASP A 117 -7.77 -14.12 -0.45
CA ASP A 117 -8.04 -14.59 -1.80
C ASP A 117 -6.79 -14.37 -2.66
N PRO A 118 -5.85 -15.33 -2.68
CA PRO A 118 -4.56 -15.17 -3.35
C PRO A 118 -4.62 -14.94 -4.86
N GLU A 119 -5.70 -15.32 -5.54
CA GLU A 119 -5.91 -15.09 -6.98
C GLU A 119 -6.72 -13.80 -7.25
N GLY A 120 -7.31 -13.21 -6.22
CA GLY A 120 -8.01 -11.94 -6.30
C GLY A 120 -7.07 -10.76 -6.44
N HIS A 121 -7.61 -9.61 -6.88
CA HIS A 121 -6.87 -8.36 -6.93
C HIS A 121 -7.73 -7.18 -6.49
N SER A 122 -7.08 -6.18 -5.91
CA SER A 122 -7.73 -4.93 -5.52
C SER A 122 -7.73 -3.93 -6.67
N SER A 123 -8.75 -3.06 -6.68
CA SER A 123 -8.82 -1.87 -7.53
C SER A 123 -8.91 -0.64 -6.63
N ILE A 124 -7.78 -0.01 -6.34
CA ILE A 124 -7.72 1.14 -5.42
C ILE A 124 -7.21 2.37 -6.17
N SER A 125 -7.98 3.48 -6.08
CA SER A 125 -7.61 4.75 -6.70
C SER A 125 -7.66 5.91 -5.71
N VAL A 126 -6.64 6.79 -5.78
CA VAL A 126 -6.52 8.03 -4.99
C VAL A 126 -6.40 9.19 -5.97
N GLY A 127 -7.39 10.09 -6.00
CA GLY A 127 -7.44 11.24 -6.92
C GLY A 127 -6.51 12.39 -6.52
N GLY A 128 -6.06 12.45 -5.29
CA GLY A 128 -5.13 13.43 -4.74
C GLY A 128 -3.74 12.88 -4.49
N ASN A 129 -3.14 13.33 -3.39
CA ASN A 129 -1.85 12.86 -2.91
C ASN A 129 -2.01 11.75 -1.86
N LEU A 130 -0.99 10.89 -1.78
CA LEU A 130 -0.80 9.98 -0.65
C LEU A 130 0.41 10.46 0.14
N THR A 131 0.21 10.80 1.41
CA THR A 131 1.27 11.33 2.27
C THR A 131 1.32 10.56 3.58
N THR A 132 2.51 10.15 3.97
CA THR A 132 2.75 9.55 5.30
C THR A 132 3.79 10.36 6.05
N ALA A 133 3.65 10.42 7.38
CA ALA A 133 4.59 11.11 8.24
C ALA A 133 4.87 10.25 9.48
N GLY A 134 6.10 9.74 9.62
CA GLY A 134 6.51 8.96 10.80
C GLY A 134 5.74 7.65 10.98
N THR A 135 5.23 7.05 9.93
CA THR A 135 4.45 5.79 9.97
C THR A 135 5.31 4.60 10.40
N SER A 136 4.69 3.56 10.95
CA SER A 136 5.37 2.31 11.27
C SER A 136 5.67 1.49 10.02
N THR A 137 4.74 1.45 9.08
CA THR A 137 4.90 0.67 7.84
C THR A 137 4.05 1.26 6.73
N VAL A 138 4.56 1.19 5.50
CA VAL A 138 3.81 1.54 4.29
C VAL A 138 3.97 0.44 3.25
N MET A 139 2.85 -0.09 2.78
CA MET A 139 2.79 -1.08 1.70
C MET A 139 1.74 -0.63 0.68
N LEU A 140 2.20 -0.22 -0.50
CA LEU A 140 1.35 0.23 -1.61
C LEU A 140 1.52 -0.75 -2.76
N ASN A 141 0.49 -1.54 -3.06
CA ASN A 141 0.57 -2.64 -4.01
C ASN A 141 -0.55 -2.57 -5.05
N GLY A 142 -0.21 -2.19 -6.28
CA GLY A 142 -1.16 -2.18 -7.40
C GLY A 142 -2.23 -1.09 -7.32
N ILE A 143 -1.93 0.06 -6.74
CA ILE A 143 -2.87 1.17 -6.63
C ILE A 143 -2.58 2.27 -7.68
N THR A 144 -3.58 3.08 -7.96
CA THR A 144 -3.43 4.29 -8.77
C THR A 144 -3.45 5.52 -7.86
N VAL A 145 -2.45 6.39 -7.96
CA VAL A 145 -2.39 7.71 -7.29
C VAL A 145 -2.26 8.77 -8.36
N ALA A 146 -3.25 9.65 -8.49
CA ALA A 146 -3.25 10.65 -9.56
C ALA A 146 -2.15 11.71 -9.41
N ARG A 147 -1.70 11.98 -8.19
CA ARG A 147 -0.68 12.98 -7.89
C ARG A 147 0.56 12.35 -7.26
N ASN A 148 1.03 12.87 -6.12
CA ASN A 148 2.29 12.47 -5.52
C ASN A 148 2.10 11.43 -4.43
N VAL A 149 3.10 10.58 -4.25
CA VAL A 149 3.31 9.75 -3.08
C VAL A 149 4.49 10.32 -2.31
N THR A 150 4.27 10.67 -1.04
CA THR A 150 5.32 11.20 -0.14
C THR A 150 5.36 10.37 1.13
N LEU A 151 6.50 9.76 1.40
CA LEU A 151 6.79 8.93 2.56
C LEU A 151 7.85 9.66 3.39
N ALA A 152 7.44 10.34 4.47
CA ALA A 152 8.31 11.18 5.29
C ALA A 152 8.51 10.58 6.68
N GLY A 153 9.75 10.22 7.02
CA GLY A 153 10.08 9.58 8.29
C GLY A 153 9.42 8.23 8.47
N GLY A 154 9.64 7.63 9.61
CA GLY A 154 9.04 6.37 10.01
C GLY A 154 10.07 5.33 10.40
N ASN A 155 9.61 4.34 11.17
CA ASN A 155 10.43 3.24 11.62
C ASN A 155 9.63 1.95 11.42
N GLY A 156 9.94 1.23 10.36
CA GLY A 156 9.19 0.07 9.90
C GLY A 156 9.41 -1.22 10.73
N GLY A 157 10.39 -1.23 11.65
CA GLY A 157 10.72 -2.47 12.34
C GLY A 157 10.98 -3.60 11.33
N PRO A 158 10.53 -4.84 11.60
CA PRO A 158 10.81 -6.00 10.74
C PRO A 158 9.96 -6.07 9.47
N ILE A 159 9.00 -5.17 9.27
CA ILE A 159 8.10 -5.21 8.10
C ILE A 159 8.69 -4.36 6.97
N PRO A 160 8.86 -4.92 5.76
CA PRO A 160 9.39 -4.17 4.62
C PRO A 160 8.44 -3.05 4.19
N TRP A 161 9.01 -1.94 3.75
CA TRP A 161 8.26 -0.88 3.08
C TRP A 161 8.29 -1.09 1.57
N SER A 162 7.14 -1.05 0.94
CA SER A 162 7.06 -1.26 -0.51
C SER A 162 6.13 -0.28 -1.22
N VAL A 163 6.61 0.21 -2.38
CA VAL A 163 5.83 0.89 -3.42
C VAL A 163 5.94 0.00 -4.65
N LYS A 164 4.93 -0.84 -4.91
CA LYS A 164 5.02 -1.93 -5.89
C LYS A 164 3.80 -1.97 -6.83
N ASN A 165 4.06 -2.12 -8.13
CA ASN A 165 3.03 -2.26 -9.18
C ASN A 165 2.02 -1.10 -9.22
N ASN A 166 2.41 0.11 -8.82
CA ASN A 166 1.52 1.25 -8.77
C ASN A 166 1.60 2.10 -10.04
N LYS A 167 0.50 2.81 -10.33
CA LYS A 167 0.48 3.90 -11.31
C LYS A 167 0.38 5.24 -10.58
N ILE A 168 1.44 6.05 -10.64
CA ILE A 168 1.56 7.32 -9.89
C ILE A 168 1.78 8.44 -10.89
N GLY A 169 0.83 9.39 -10.99
CA GLY A 169 0.89 10.49 -11.97
C GLY A 169 1.93 11.56 -11.64
N GLY A 170 2.30 11.70 -10.38
CA GLY A 170 3.29 12.67 -9.87
C GLY A 170 4.63 12.06 -9.50
N ASN A 171 5.20 12.57 -8.41
CA ASN A 171 6.47 12.11 -7.85
C ASN A 171 6.26 11.00 -6.82
N VAL A 172 7.28 10.15 -6.66
CA VAL A 172 7.48 9.32 -5.47
C VAL A 172 8.64 9.92 -4.69
N THR A 173 8.39 10.33 -3.45
CA THR A 173 9.42 10.87 -2.55
C THR A 173 9.43 10.07 -1.26
N ALA A 174 10.58 9.50 -0.90
CA ALA A 174 10.80 8.89 0.40
C ALA A 174 11.99 9.58 1.08
N ILE A 175 11.77 10.09 2.27
CA ILE A 175 12.78 10.86 3.01
C ILE A 175 12.76 10.52 4.50
N GLY A 176 13.94 10.27 5.07
CA GLY A 176 14.10 10.02 6.51
C GLY A 176 13.44 8.72 6.99
N VAL A 177 13.29 7.73 6.12
CA VAL A 177 12.68 6.43 6.45
C VAL A 177 13.74 5.51 7.07
N ASN A 178 13.39 4.86 8.18
CA ASN A 178 14.13 3.75 8.74
C ASN A 178 13.28 2.47 8.59
N ALA A 179 13.82 1.43 7.98
CA ALA A 179 13.10 0.18 7.71
C ALA A 179 14.08 -0.99 7.60
N SER A 180 13.57 -2.23 7.69
CA SER A 180 14.38 -3.41 7.40
C SER A 180 14.67 -3.54 5.91
N TRP A 181 13.76 -3.12 5.06
CA TRP A 181 13.85 -3.21 3.61
C TRP A 181 12.99 -2.11 2.95
N PHE A 182 13.44 -1.57 1.80
CA PHE A 182 12.69 -0.55 1.07
C PHE A 182 12.69 -0.85 -0.45
N GLY A 183 11.52 -0.95 -1.05
CA GLY A 183 11.38 -1.25 -2.48
C GLY A 183 10.51 -0.25 -3.24
N VAL A 184 11.02 0.19 -4.40
CA VAL A 184 10.27 0.88 -5.46
C VAL A 184 10.31 -0.04 -6.67
N LEU A 185 9.24 -0.81 -6.92
CA LEU A 185 9.27 -1.98 -7.80
C LEU A 185 8.12 -1.97 -8.80
N PHE A 186 8.44 -2.13 -10.08
CA PHE A 186 7.45 -2.33 -11.15
C PHE A 186 6.39 -1.21 -11.25
N ASN A 187 6.73 0.03 -10.90
CA ASN A 187 5.80 1.15 -10.94
C ASN A 187 5.86 1.90 -12.27
N GLU A 188 4.74 2.54 -12.64
CA GLU A 188 4.68 3.60 -13.64
C GLU A 188 4.55 4.94 -12.92
N ILE A 189 5.62 5.77 -12.97
CA ILE A 189 5.73 7.04 -12.22
C ILE A 189 5.89 8.17 -13.23
N GLY A 190 4.94 9.11 -13.24
CA GLY A 190 4.89 10.18 -14.24
C GLY A 190 5.99 11.22 -14.14
N LYS A 191 6.59 11.39 -12.95
CA LYS A 191 7.63 12.39 -12.71
C LYS A 191 8.87 11.77 -12.07
N ASN A 192 9.36 12.34 -10.96
CA ASN A 192 10.61 11.94 -10.33
C ASN A 192 10.40 10.86 -9.26
N VAL A 193 11.44 10.06 -9.05
CA VAL A 193 11.65 9.29 -7.82
C VAL A 193 12.78 9.93 -7.06
N VAL A 194 12.52 10.30 -5.79
CA VAL A 194 13.50 10.92 -4.90
C VAL A 194 13.57 10.10 -3.62
N LEU A 195 14.72 9.47 -3.38
CA LEU A 195 15.00 8.68 -2.17
C LEU A 195 16.12 9.36 -1.40
N SER A 196 15.86 9.76 -0.17
CA SER A 196 16.83 10.53 0.60
C SER A 196 16.81 10.19 2.08
N HIS A 197 17.98 10.09 2.71
CA HIS A 197 18.11 9.80 4.15
C HIS A 197 17.32 8.54 4.55
N ILE A 198 17.42 7.47 3.77
CA ILE A 198 16.83 6.17 4.10
C ILE A 198 17.91 5.34 4.80
N ALA A 199 17.59 4.87 5.99
CA ALA A 199 18.43 3.96 6.75
C ALA A 199 17.78 2.58 6.80
N LEU A 200 18.52 1.56 6.41
CA LEU A 200 18.06 0.17 6.44
C LEU A 200 18.93 -0.62 7.41
N ASP A 201 18.28 -1.37 8.27
CA ASP A 201 18.89 -2.22 9.29
C ASP A 201 18.66 -3.72 9.05
N ASP A 202 18.35 -4.09 7.80
CA ASP A 202 18.19 -5.49 7.44
C ASP A 202 19.51 -6.24 7.53
N HIS A 203 19.56 -7.20 8.42
CA HIS A 203 20.68 -8.10 8.62
C HIS A 203 20.52 -9.42 7.85
N ASP A 204 19.43 -9.60 7.07
CA ASP A 204 19.27 -10.77 6.23
C ASP A 204 20.24 -10.72 5.05
N PRO A 205 21.23 -11.62 4.99
CA PRO A 205 22.23 -11.63 3.91
C PRO A 205 21.63 -11.91 2.53
N GLY A 206 20.37 -12.37 2.46
CA GLY A 206 19.66 -12.64 1.20
C GLY A 206 18.82 -11.48 0.67
N ALA A 207 18.57 -10.45 1.46
CA ALA A 207 17.66 -9.36 1.07
C ALA A 207 18.20 -7.97 1.47
N PRO A 208 19.33 -7.55 0.93
CA PRO A 208 19.93 -6.31 1.36
C PRO A 208 19.46 -5.11 0.54
N GLY A 209 18.96 -4.07 1.19
CA GLY A 209 19.06 -2.74 0.63
C GLY A 209 17.78 -2.08 0.10
N VAL A 210 18.01 -0.98 -0.57
CA VAL A 210 17.02 -0.25 -1.36
C VAL A 210 16.93 -0.89 -2.74
N TYR A 211 15.75 -1.37 -3.11
CA TYR A 211 15.50 -1.97 -4.40
C TYR A 211 14.71 -1.03 -5.32
N ILE A 212 15.26 -0.76 -6.49
CA ILE A 212 14.62 0.09 -7.51
C ILE A 212 14.60 -0.73 -8.81
N VAL A 213 13.51 -1.46 -9.06
CA VAL A 213 13.49 -2.51 -10.08
C VAL A 213 12.34 -2.34 -11.04
N ARG A 214 12.66 -2.35 -12.35
CA ARG A 214 11.70 -2.36 -13.46
C ARG A 214 10.61 -1.29 -13.37
N ASN A 215 10.98 -0.09 -12.92
CA ASN A 215 10.07 1.06 -12.93
C ASN A 215 10.16 1.79 -14.27
N LYS A 216 9.04 2.41 -14.68
CA LYS A 216 9.00 3.43 -15.73
C LYS A 216 8.89 4.79 -15.05
N ILE A 217 9.94 5.61 -15.15
CA ILE A 217 10.07 6.90 -14.49
C ILE A 217 10.10 8.00 -15.53
N GLY A 218 9.11 8.88 -15.53
CA GLY A 218 8.93 9.92 -16.56
C GLY A 218 9.95 11.07 -16.50
N GLN A 219 10.65 11.23 -15.37
CA GLN A 219 11.69 12.24 -15.20
C GLN A 219 12.94 11.62 -14.55
N ASN A 220 13.39 12.12 -13.39
CA ASN A 220 14.66 11.73 -12.80
C ASN A 220 14.50 10.70 -11.69
N LEU A 221 15.55 9.89 -11.49
CA LEU A 221 15.77 9.07 -10.31
C LEU A 221 16.92 9.67 -9.51
N ILE A 222 16.65 10.07 -8.26
CA ILE A 222 17.59 10.81 -7.40
C ILE A 222 17.72 10.10 -6.06
N CYS A 223 18.94 9.71 -5.70
CA CYS A 223 19.22 9.05 -4.42
C CYS A 223 20.34 9.77 -3.68
N SER A 224 20.10 10.07 -2.39
CA SER A 224 21.10 10.71 -1.54
C SER A 224 21.02 10.23 -0.10
N ASN A 225 22.17 10.07 0.56
CA ASN A 225 22.27 9.67 1.98
C ASN A 225 21.45 8.39 2.29
N LEU A 226 21.57 7.38 1.42
CA LEU A 226 21.03 6.06 1.66
C LEU A 226 22.06 5.26 2.44
N THR A 227 21.71 4.82 3.64
CA THR A 227 22.57 4.03 4.52
C THR A 227 21.99 2.62 4.62
N VAL A 228 22.77 1.63 4.22
CA VAL A 228 22.41 0.22 4.29
C VAL A 228 23.40 -0.48 5.20
N LEU A 229 22.93 -1.04 6.31
CA LEU A 229 23.74 -1.87 7.18
C LEU A 229 23.79 -3.27 6.59
N GLY A 230 24.95 -3.70 6.12
CA GLY A 230 25.14 -5.02 5.51
C GLY A 230 25.74 -4.97 4.12
N VAL A 231 25.52 -6.02 3.33
CA VAL A 231 26.24 -6.29 2.08
C VAL A 231 25.69 -5.54 0.88
N ALA A 232 24.51 -4.97 0.94
CA ALA A 232 23.92 -4.39 -0.24
C ALA A 232 23.72 -2.90 -0.14
N GLY A 233 24.14 -2.28 -1.13
CA GLY A 233 23.87 -0.90 -1.44
C GLY A 233 22.46 -0.69 -2.04
N VAL A 234 22.36 0.28 -2.93
CA VAL A 234 21.20 0.48 -3.79
C VAL A 234 21.27 -0.53 -4.93
N THR A 235 20.29 -1.40 -5.02
CA THR A 235 20.19 -2.38 -6.11
C THR A 235 19.12 -1.91 -7.10
N GLY A 236 19.51 -1.68 -8.34
CA GLY A 236 18.57 -1.29 -9.40
C GLY A 236 18.87 -1.96 -10.71
N TYR A 237 17.81 -2.41 -11.40
CA TYR A 237 17.92 -2.94 -12.76
C TYR A 237 16.60 -2.84 -13.53
N GLY A 238 16.72 -2.77 -14.85
CA GLY A 238 15.57 -2.81 -15.75
C GLY A 238 14.65 -1.58 -15.66
N ASN A 239 15.11 -0.47 -15.08
CA ASN A 239 14.33 0.76 -15.01
C ASN A 239 14.39 1.51 -16.34
N ALA A 240 13.24 2.01 -16.81
CA ALA A 240 13.12 2.92 -17.94
C ALA A 240 12.98 4.34 -17.41
N ILE A 241 14.05 5.14 -17.47
CA ILE A 241 14.11 6.49 -16.91
C ILE A 241 14.24 7.50 -18.04
N SER A 242 13.28 8.42 -18.19
CA SER A 242 13.30 9.41 -19.27
C SER A 242 14.27 10.56 -19.00
N GLY A 243 14.60 10.83 -17.75
CA GLY A 243 15.54 11.87 -17.33
C GLY A 243 16.91 11.32 -16.94
N LYS A 244 17.42 11.79 -15.80
CA LYS A 244 18.74 11.45 -15.28
C LYS A 244 18.66 10.57 -14.04
N THR A 245 19.67 9.73 -13.87
CA THR A 245 19.97 9.04 -12.61
C THR A 245 21.04 9.83 -11.86
N LEU A 246 20.79 10.20 -10.60
CA LEU A 246 21.64 11.11 -9.84
C LEU A 246 21.97 10.56 -8.44
N GLY A 247 23.13 10.96 -7.91
CA GLY A 247 23.61 10.58 -6.59
C GLY A 247 23.92 9.08 -6.51
N GLN A 248 23.52 8.42 -5.42
CA GLN A 248 23.76 6.98 -5.23
C GLN A 248 23.00 6.08 -6.21
N CYS A 249 22.06 6.64 -6.97
CA CYS A 249 21.36 5.96 -8.04
C CYS A 249 22.02 6.17 -9.43
N ALA A 250 23.14 6.82 -9.51
CA ALA A 250 23.85 6.97 -10.78
C ALA A 250 24.29 5.60 -11.33
N GLY A 251 23.89 5.30 -12.55
CA GLY A 251 24.24 4.03 -13.20
C GLY A 251 23.25 2.87 -12.99
N ILE A 252 22.09 3.12 -12.37
CA ILE A 252 21.03 2.11 -12.16
C ILE A 252 20.01 2.15 -13.28
#